data_d5e879b71c60aa49265408e1114bc7db
#
_entry.id   d5e879b71c60aa49265408e1114bc7db
#
_cell.length_a   1.000
_cell.length_b   1.000
_cell.length_c   1.000
_cell.angle_alpha   90.00
_cell.angle_beta   90.00
_cell.angle_gamma   90.00
#
_symmetry.space_group_name_H-M   'P 1'
#
loop_
_entity.id
_entity.type
_entity.pdbx_description
1 polymer ?
#
loop_
_entity_poly.entity_id
_entity_poly.type
_entity_poly.pdbx_seq_one_letter_code
_entity_poly.pdbx_strand_id
1 'polypeptide(L)'
;SFLHDTGAFIPYGIAVAQVASTSIAGPYRIPNIWVEFTAVYTPTVPVTPYRGCGRPQSCFAIERAMDQLAEELGLDRFEVRRRNLIAKDAFPFTTPVGTVYDTGDYEKALDLVLEHAGYDALRKEQTRRREAGEIKQLGIGVSVYVEITAGPAPGSTEWGKVVVHTDGTA
;
A
#
# COMPACT_ATOMS: atom_id res chain seq x y z
N SER A 1 11.53 11.71 3.75
CA SER A 1 12.35 11.84 2.52
C SER A 1 12.76 10.46 2.02
N PHE A 2 12.96 10.33 0.70
CA PHE A 2 13.46 9.13 0.06
C PHE A 2 14.82 9.44 -0.58
N LEU A 3 15.80 8.59 -0.34
CA LEU A 3 17.05 8.57 -1.09
C LEU A 3 17.03 7.30 -1.95
N HIS A 4 17.12 7.47 -3.26
CA HIS A 4 16.98 6.39 -4.23
C HIS A 4 18.19 6.30 -5.17
N ASP A 5 18.84 5.15 -5.19
CA ASP A 5 19.86 4.83 -6.18
C ASP A 5 19.20 4.29 -7.44
N THR A 6 19.33 5.01 -8.56
CA THR A 6 18.72 4.61 -9.84
C THR A 6 19.60 3.63 -10.62
N GLY A 7 20.85 3.42 -10.19
CA GLY A 7 21.87 2.71 -10.96
C GLY A 7 22.44 3.55 -12.09
N ALA A 8 23.04 2.91 -13.09
CA ALA A 8 23.88 3.56 -14.09
C ALA A 8 23.11 4.20 -15.27
N PHE A 9 21.87 3.79 -15.53
CA PHE A 9 21.14 4.18 -16.75
C PHE A 9 19.67 4.49 -16.49
N ILE A 10 19.10 5.40 -17.31
CA ILE A 10 17.67 5.60 -17.47
C ILE A 10 17.14 4.52 -18.46
N PRO A 11 15.82 4.10 -18.46
CA PRO A 11 14.73 5.04 -18.27
C PRO A 11 13.86 4.86 -17.01
N TYR A 12 13.94 3.73 -16.33
CA TYR A 12 12.91 3.37 -15.36
C TYR A 12 13.28 3.57 -13.88
N GLY A 13 14.55 3.83 -13.58
CA GLY A 13 15.05 3.90 -12.20
C GLY A 13 14.28 4.92 -11.34
N ILE A 14 14.03 6.11 -11.86
CA ILE A 14 13.34 7.18 -11.15
C ILE A 14 11.84 6.87 -10.92
N ALA A 15 11.23 6.05 -11.76
CA ALA A 15 9.80 5.75 -11.68
C ALA A 15 9.42 5.09 -10.35
N VAL A 16 10.31 4.26 -9.79
CA VAL A 16 10.08 3.59 -8.49
C VAL A 16 9.92 4.63 -7.39
N ALA A 17 10.83 5.61 -7.29
CA ALA A 17 10.76 6.66 -6.27
C ALA A 17 9.58 7.61 -6.49
N GLN A 18 9.28 7.93 -7.75
CA GLN A 18 8.14 8.79 -8.11
C GLN A 18 6.81 8.14 -7.71
N VAL A 19 6.62 6.86 -8.04
CA VAL A 19 5.40 6.13 -7.67
C VAL A 19 5.31 5.96 -6.15
N ALA A 20 6.44 5.70 -5.46
CA ALA A 20 6.45 5.65 -4.01
C ALA A 20 5.99 6.98 -3.39
N SER A 21 6.48 8.12 -3.89
CA SER A 21 6.12 9.44 -3.38
C SER A 21 4.64 9.78 -3.59
N THR A 22 4.08 9.47 -4.74
CA THR A 22 2.67 9.75 -5.05
C THR A 22 1.69 8.80 -4.36
N SER A 23 2.17 7.65 -3.89
CA SER A 23 1.35 6.63 -3.22
C SER A 23 1.46 6.67 -1.69
N ILE A 24 2.26 7.58 -1.11
CA ILE A 24 2.59 7.57 0.32
C ILE A 24 1.40 7.78 1.26
N ALA A 25 0.34 8.44 0.79
CA ALA A 25 -0.87 8.65 1.58
C ALA A 25 -1.60 7.34 1.90
N GLY A 26 -1.43 6.29 1.06
CA GLY A 26 -2.20 5.07 1.19
C GLY A 26 -3.71 5.33 1.18
N PRO A 27 -4.51 4.51 1.87
CA PRO A 27 -5.97 4.68 1.96
C PRO A 27 -6.40 5.71 3.02
N TYR A 28 -5.47 6.52 3.52
CA TYR A 28 -5.72 7.36 4.69
C TYR A 28 -5.99 8.82 4.33
N ARG A 29 -6.88 9.44 5.08
CA ARG A 29 -7.16 10.87 5.05
C ARG A 29 -6.13 11.64 5.88
N ILE A 30 -4.94 11.82 5.33
CA ILE A 30 -3.86 12.61 5.94
C ILE A 30 -3.92 14.02 5.34
N PRO A 31 -4.19 15.06 6.12
CA PRO A 31 -4.46 16.40 5.57
C PRO A 31 -3.20 17.11 5.06
N ASN A 32 -2.04 16.81 5.61
CA ASN A 32 -0.79 17.46 5.28
C ASN A 32 0.31 16.42 5.07
N ILE A 33 0.87 16.41 3.86
CA ILE A 33 1.97 15.50 3.49
C ILE A 33 3.03 16.33 2.78
N TRP A 34 4.27 16.21 3.25
CA TRP A 34 5.44 16.71 2.56
C TRP A 34 6.32 15.56 2.13
N VAL A 35 6.61 15.48 0.84
CA VAL A 35 7.44 14.41 0.28
C VAL A 35 8.63 15.02 -0.46
N GLU A 36 9.80 14.54 -0.12
CA GLU A 36 11.05 14.81 -0.83
C GLU A 36 11.65 13.50 -1.29
N PHE A 37 12.11 13.45 -2.53
CA PHE A 37 12.98 12.36 -2.94
C PHE A 37 14.19 12.85 -3.71
N THR A 38 15.30 12.21 -3.48
CA THR A 38 16.56 12.43 -4.19
C THR A 38 16.92 11.16 -4.94
N ALA A 39 16.99 11.24 -6.26
CA ALA A 39 17.45 10.14 -7.09
C ALA A 39 18.92 10.40 -7.47
N VAL A 40 19.77 9.41 -7.27
CA VAL A 40 21.18 9.47 -7.58
C VAL A 40 21.55 8.41 -8.61
N TYR A 41 22.48 8.75 -9.49
CA TYR A 41 23.09 7.78 -10.40
C TYR A 41 24.35 7.20 -9.78
N THR A 42 24.52 5.90 -9.91
CA THR A 42 25.73 5.19 -9.48
C THR A 42 26.13 4.18 -10.53
N PRO A 43 27.38 3.68 -10.53
CA PRO A 43 27.83 2.66 -11.47
C PRO A 43 27.32 1.25 -11.10
N THR A 44 26.13 1.15 -10.53
CA THR A 44 25.48 -0.11 -10.17
C THR A 44 24.51 -0.56 -11.25
N VAL A 45 23.93 -1.75 -11.08
CA VAL A 45 22.90 -2.28 -11.98
C VAL A 45 21.71 -1.31 -12.03
N PRO A 46 21.20 -0.96 -13.23
CA PRO A 46 20.02 -0.11 -13.36
C PRO A 46 18.83 -0.68 -12.61
N VAL A 47 18.18 0.17 -11.83
CA VAL A 47 16.92 -0.20 -11.17
C VAL A 47 15.79 -0.21 -12.20
N THR A 48 15.02 -1.27 -12.20
CA THR A 48 13.84 -1.41 -13.05
C THR A 48 12.61 -1.68 -12.18
N PRO A 49 11.43 -1.21 -12.59
CA PRO A 49 10.20 -1.50 -11.88
C PRO A 49 9.91 -3.00 -11.83
N TYR A 50 9.61 -3.51 -10.66
CA TYR A 50 8.93 -4.77 -10.48
C TYR A 50 7.45 -4.48 -10.21
N ARG A 51 6.56 -5.46 -10.38
CA ARG A 51 5.12 -5.29 -10.15
C ARG A 51 4.84 -4.60 -8.81
N GLY A 52 4.04 -3.52 -8.84
CA GLY A 52 3.85 -2.61 -7.71
C GLY A 52 4.67 -1.31 -7.80
N CYS A 53 5.87 -1.32 -8.43
CA CYS A 53 6.66 -0.16 -8.83
C CYS A 53 6.66 0.99 -7.80
N GLY A 54 7.27 0.79 -6.63
CA GLY A 54 7.34 1.83 -5.57
C GLY A 54 6.17 1.82 -4.58
N ARG A 55 5.01 1.27 -4.92
CA ARG A 55 3.90 1.13 -3.98
C ARG A 55 4.20 0.23 -2.78
N PRO A 56 4.92 -0.90 -2.93
CA PRO A 56 5.35 -1.67 -1.76
C PRO A 56 6.18 -0.86 -0.77
N GLN A 57 7.07 0.02 -1.26
CA GLN A 57 7.91 0.87 -0.42
C GLN A 57 7.08 1.91 0.34
N SER A 58 6.15 2.59 -0.32
CA SER A 58 5.25 3.54 0.34
C SER A 58 4.28 2.85 1.28
N CYS A 59 3.73 1.71 0.90
CA CYS A 59 2.87 0.90 1.76
C CYS A 59 3.63 0.49 3.04
N PHE A 60 4.85 -0.03 2.90
CA PHE A 60 5.68 -0.35 4.06
C PHE A 60 5.88 0.86 4.98
N ALA A 61 6.23 2.02 4.43
CA ALA A 61 6.50 3.21 5.22
C ALA A 61 5.26 3.69 5.98
N ILE A 62 4.13 3.87 5.30
CA ILE A 62 2.90 4.37 5.94
C ILE A 62 2.31 3.38 6.93
N GLU A 63 2.29 2.10 6.59
CA GLU A 63 1.74 1.06 7.45
C GLU A 63 2.57 0.86 8.73
N ARG A 64 3.91 0.97 8.63
CA ARG A 64 4.78 0.98 9.81
C ARG A 64 4.58 2.23 10.68
N ALA A 65 4.36 3.40 10.06
CA ALA A 65 4.03 4.61 10.80
C ALA A 65 2.69 4.47 11.53
N MET A 66 1.68 3.86 10.91
CA MET A 66 0.39 3.59 11.55
C MET A 66 0.52 2.61 12.72
N ASP A 67 1.38 1.59 12.59
CA ASP A 67 1.66 0.66 13.69
C ASP A 67 2.34 1.37 14.88
N GLN A 68 3.34 2.21 14.61
CA GLN A 68 4.02 2.98 15.65
C GLN A 68 3.08 3.97 16.33
N LEU A 69 2.25 4.67 15.55
CA LEU A 69 1.23 5.56 16.09
C LEU A 69 0.25 4.82 17.02
N ALA A 70 -0.18 3.62 16.62
CA ALA A 70 -1.05 2.80 17.45
C ALA A 70 -0.39 2.40 18.78
N GLU A 71 0.88 2.05 18.73
CA GLU A 71 1.66 1.70 19.91
C GLU A 71 1.84 2.90 20.86
N GLU A 72 2.21 4.07 20.34
CA GLU A 72 2.38 5.30 21.14
C GLU A 72 1.06 5.78 21.78
N LEU A 73 -0.06 5.59 21.08
CA LEU A 73 -1.38 5.96 21.59
C LEU A 73 -2.02 4.88 22.48
N GLY A 74 -1.43 3.70 22.59
CA GLY A 74 -2.01 2.55 23.30
C GLY A 74 -3.32 2.05 22.67
N LEU A 75 -3.51 2.26 21.37
CA LEU A 75 -4.69 1.86 20.63
C LEU A 75 -4.45 0.57 19.83
N ASP A 76 -5.56 -0.10 19.52
CA ASP A 76 -5.50 -1.21 18.58
C ASP A 76 -5.10 -0.73 17.18
N ARG A 77 -4.26 -1.50 16.47
CA ARG A 77 -3.73 -1.14 15.15
C ARG A 77 -4.80 -0.99 14.08
N PHE A 78 -5.86 -1.79 14.18
CA PHE A 78 -6.99 -1.69 13.24
C PHE A 78 -7.85 -0.48 13.56
N GLU A 79 -8.03 -0.17 14.84
CA GLU A 79 -8.78 1.00 15.28
C GLU A 79 -8.13 2.31 14.80
N VAL A 80 -6.80 2.43 14.89
CA VAL A 80 -6.08 3.60 14.36
C VAL A 80 -6.30 3.71 12.86
N ARG A 81 -6.22 2.61 12.12
CA ARG A 81 -6.47 2.61 10.68
C ARG A 81 -7.90 3.04 10.37
N ARG A 82 -8.89 2.42 11.02
CA ARG A 82 -10.32 2.74 10.84
C ARG A 82 -10.60 4.23 10.98
N ARG A 83 -10.09 4.87 12.04
CA ARG A 83 -10.26 6.31 12.28
C ARG A 83 -9.68 7.20 11.21
N ASN A 84 -8.71 6.70 10.47
CA ASN A 84 -7.98 7.46 9.47
C ASN A 84 -8.29 7.07 8.03
N LEU A 85 -9.11 6.05 7.77
CA LEU A 85 -9.52 5.68 6.43
C LEU A 85 -10.29 6.80 5.74
N ILE A 86 -10.15 6.90 4.42
CA ILE A 86 -10.98 7.76 3.58
C ILE A 86 -12.40 7.18 3.59
N ALA A 87 -13.36 7.99 4.02
CA ALA A 87 -14.75 7.59 4.13
C ALA A 87 -15.36 7.34 2.75
N LYS A 88 -16.33 6.42 2.67
CA LYS A 88 -16.99 6.02 1.42
C LYS A 88 -17.65 7.17 0.67
N ASP A 89 -18.18 8.14 1.38
CA ASP A 89 -18.87 9.33 0.84
C ASP A 89 -17.90 10.46 0.43
N ALA A 90 -16.60 10.29 0.70
CA ALA A 90 -15.58 11.27 0.34
C ALA A 90 -15.06 11.11 -1.10
N PHE A 91 -15.42 10.03 -1.81
CA PHE A 91 -14.96 9.80 -3.17
C PHE A 91 -15.75 10.60 -4.22
N PRO A 92 -15.10 11.06 -5.33
CA PRO A 92 -13.68 10.90 -5.61
C PRO A 92 -12.81 11.74 -4.66
N PHE A 93 -11.70 11.17 -4.19
CA PHE A 93 -10.83 11.78 -3.20
C PHE A 93 -9.45 12.10 -3.80
N THR A 94 -9.00 13.35 -3.65
CA THR A 94 -7.65 13.76 -4.06
C THR A 94 -6.74 13.84 -2.84
N THR A 95 -5.67 13.07 -2.86
CA THR A 95 -4.66 13.10 -1.79
C THR A 95 -3.84 14.40 -1.84
N PRO A 96 -3.19 14.82 -0.74
CA PRO A 96 -2.32 16.01 -0.76
C PRO A 96 -1.14 15.92 -1.73
N VAL A 97 -0.76 14.71 -2.15
CA VAL A 97 0.28 14.49 -3.16
C VAL A 97 -0.27 14.40 -4.59
N GLY A 98 -1.55 14.73 -4.79
CA GLY A 98 -2.17 14.86 -6.11
C GLY A 98 -2.72 13.57 -6.72
N THR A 99 -2.68 12.45 -6.01
CA THR A 99 -3.28 11.19 -6.50
C THR A 99 -4.79 11.22 -6.28
N VAL A 100 -5.55 10.88 -7.32
CA VAL A 100 -7.01 10.82 -7.27
C VAL A 100 -7.46 9.37 -7.15
N TYR A 101 -8.28 9.11 -6.14
CA TYR A 101 -8.99 7.84 -5.97
C TYR A 101 -10.45 8.03 -6.41
N ASP A 102 -10.92 7.18 -7.28
CA ASP A 102 -12.22 7.28 -7.93
C ASP A 102 -13.37 6.80 -7.04
N THR A 103 -13.20 5.66 -6.36
CA THR A 103 -14.20 5.04 -5.51
C THR A 103 -13.55 4.12 -4.47
N GLY A 104 -14.29 3.80 -3.42
CA GLY A 104 -13.83 2.86 -2.41
C GLY A 104 -14.83 2.69 -1.27
N ASP A 105 -14.67 1.60 -0.53
CA ASP A 105 -15.34 1.32 0.74
C ASP A 105 -14.32 0.62 1.65
N TYR A 106 -13.36 1.41 2.11
CA TYR A 106 -12.18 0.88 2.79
C TYR A 106 -12.49 0.35 4.18
N GLU A 107 -13.45 0.97 4.87
CA GLU A 107 -13.90 0.49 6.18
C GLU A 107 -14.56 -0.90 6.06
N LYS A 108 -15.44 -1.07 5.09
CA LYS A 108 -16.06 -2.37 4.82
C LYS A 108 -15.03 -3.44 4.47
N ALA A 109 -14.03 -3.10 3.67
CA ALA A 109 -12.96 -4.03 3.33
C ALA A 109 -12.15 -4.45 4.57
N LEU A 110 -11.87 -3.51 5.48
CA LEU A 110 -11.21 -3.77 6.74
C LEU A 110 -12.08 -4.68 7.64
N ASP A 111 -13.36 -4.41 7.74
CA ASP A 111 -14.29 -5.24 8.54
C ASP A 111 -14.35 -6.67 8.04
N LEU A 112 -14.49 -6.85 6.73
CA LEU A 112 -14.53 -8.18 6.12
C LEU A 112 -13.25 -8.97 6.38
N VAL A 113 -12.09 -8.34 6.29
CA VAL A 113 -10.82 -9.05 6.54
C VAL A 113 -10.67 -9.43 8.01
N LEU A 114 -11.13 -8.57 8.94
CA LEU A 114 -11.11 -8.87 10.38
C LEU A 114 -12.04 -10.04 10.72
N GLU A 115 -13.25 -10.04 10.17
CA GLU A 115 -14.22 -11.11 10.32
C GLU A 115 -13.67 -12.44 9.78
N HIS A 116 -13.22 -12.45 8.52
CA HIS A 116 -12.69 -13.66 7.89
C HIS A 116 -11.43 -14.21 8.56
N ALA A 117 -10.58 -13.36 9.08
CA ALA A 117 -9.40 -13.76 9.84
C ALA A 117 -9.74 -14.26 11.26
N GLY A 118 -10.92 -13.99 11.76
CA GLY A 118 -11.29 -14.28 13.15
C GLY A 118 -10.44 -13.48 14.14
N TYR A 119 -10.26 -12.18 13.89
CA TYR A 119 -9.29 -11.34 14.60
C TYR A 119 -9.41 -11.42 16.12
N ASP A 120 -10.60 -11.39 16.67
CA ASP A 120 -10.81 -11.48 18.13
C ASP A 120 -10.28 -12.78 18.72
N ALA A 121 -10.47 -13.89 18.02
CA ALA A 121 -9.93 -15.20 18.44
C ALA A 121 -8.41 -15.20 18.37
N LEU A 122 -7.81 -14.63 17.31
CA LEU A 122 -6.36 -14.48 17.18
C LEU A 122 -5.77 -13.61 18.29
N ARG A 123 -6.42 -12.53 18.69
CA ARG A 123 -5.97 -11.67 19.80
C ARG A 123 -6.02 -12.41 21.14
N LYS A 124 -7.06 -13.15 21.41
CA LYS A 124 -7.15 -13.99 22.61
C LYS A 124 -6.05 -15.03 22.67
N GLU A 125 -5.81 -15.72 21.57
CA GLU A 125 -4.74 -16.73 21.46
C GLU A 125 -3.35 -16.09 21.60
N GLN A 126 -3.13 -14.91 21.02
CA GLN A 126 -1.88 -14.16 21.18
C GLN A 126 -1.61 -13.82 22.65
N THR A 127 -2.63 -13.33 23.37
CA THR A 127 -2.53 -13.03 24.79
C THR A 127 -2.27 -14.28 25.61
N ARG A 128 -3.02 -15.36 25.37
CA ARG A 128 -2.82 -16.64 26.03
C ARG A 128 -1.39 -17.17 25.90
N ARG A 129 -0.81 -17.14 24.70
CA ARG A 129 0.57 -17.59 24.48
C ARG A 129 1.60 -16.76 25.22
N ARG A 130 1.41 -15.44 25.28
CA ARG A 130 2.29 -14.55 26.01
C ARG A 130 2.25 -14.81 27.52
N GLU A 131 1.05 -14.93 28.09
CA GLU A 131 0.84 -15.21 29.49
C GLU A 131 1.36 -16.59 29.89
N ALA A 132 1.25 -17.59 29.01
CA ALA A 132 1.77 -18.94 29.21
C ALA A 132 3.30 -19.03 29.00
N GLY A 133 3.98 -17.96 28.56
CA GLY A 133 5.43 -17.97 28.28
C GLY A 133 5.82 -18.93 27.16
N GLU A 134 4.91 -19.19 26.20
CA GLU A 134 5.20 -20.11 25.12
C GLU A 134 6.36 -19.64 24.25
N ILE A 135 7.23 -20.56 23.83
CA ILE A 135 8.37 -20.22 22.94
C ILE A 135 7.88 -19.73 21.58
N LYS A 136 6.81 -20.35 21.04
CA LYS A 136 6.21 -19.95 19.76
C LYS A 136 5.13 -18.90 20.00
N GLN A 137 5.48 -17.65 19.79
CA GLN A 137 4.53 -16.54 19.88
C GLN A 137 3.72 -16.38 18.59
N LEU A 138 2.49 -15.86 18.72
CA LEU A 138 1.63 -15.52 17.59
C LEU A 138 1.87 -14.07 17.17
N GLY A 139 2.35 -13.85 15.96
CA GLY A 139 2.42 -12.54 15.32
C GLY A 139 1.15 -12.25 14.55
N ILE A 140 0.63 -11.02 14.67
CA ILE A 140 -0.49 -10.53 13.87
C ILE A 140 -0.03 -9.25 13.19
N GLY A 141 -0.08 -9.22 11.86
CA GLY A 141 0.25 -8.07 11.04
C GLY A 141 -0.95 -7.63 10.20
N VAL A 142 -0.99 -6.35 9.86
CA VAL A 142 -1.96 -5.78 8.95
C VAL A 142 -1.27 -4.86 7.97
N SER A 143 -1.73 -4.86 6.74
CA SER A 143 -1.35 -3.89 5.72
C SER A 143 -2.57 -3.56 4.88
N VAL A 144 -2.84 -2.27 4.72
CA VAL A 144 -3.92 -1.77 3.88
C VAL A 144 -3.29 -0.93 2.77
N TYR A 145 -3.66 -1.19 1.53
CA TYR A 145 -3.08 -0.48 0.39
C TYR A 145 -4.11 -0.21 -0.70
N VAL A 146 -3.82 0.78 -1.51
CA VAL A 146 -4.56 1.11 -2.73
C VAL A 146 -3.60 1.04 -3.90
N GLU A 147 -4.02 0.39 -4.97
CA GLU A 147 -3.25 0.32 -6.21
C GLU A 147 -4.12 0.75 -7.39
N ILE A 148 -3.52 1.52 -8.28
CA ILE A 148 -4.16 1.91 -9.54
C ILE A 148 -4.28 0.69 -10.45
N THR A 149 -5.43 0.54 -11.07
CA THR A 149 -5.66 -0.37 -12.19
C THR A 149 -5.74 0.44 -13.48
N ALA A 150 -5.25 -0.10 -14.59
CA ALA A 150 -5.06 0.56 -15.87
C ALA A 150 -3.85 1.51 -15.95
N GLY A 151 -3.61 2.07 -17.13
CA GLY A 151 -2.45 2.91 -17.41
C GLY A 151 -2.42 4.23 -16.64
N PRO A 152 -1.22 4.82 -16.49
CA PRO A 152 -1.02 5.98 -15.61
C PRO A 152 -1.56 7.29 -16.18
N ALA A 153 -1.94 7.34 -17.44
CA ALA A 153 -2.43 8.57 -18.08
C ALA A 153 -3.97 8.62 -18.08
N PRO A 154 -4.58 9.77 -17.73
CA PRO A 154 -6.01 9.95 -17.91
C PRO A 154 -6.41 9.68 -19.36
N GLY A 155 -7.38 8.79 -19.56
CA GLY A 155 -7.84 8.40 -20.89
C GLY A 155 -7.00 7.32 -21.58
N SER A 156 -5.98 6.75 -20.93
CA SER A 156 -5.33 5.55 -21.45
C SER A 156 -6.29 4.37 -21.36
N THR A 157 -6.50 3.74 -22.50
CA THR A 157 -7.33 2.52 -22.60
C THR A 157 -6.43 1.32 -22.81
N GLU A 158 -6.72 0.26 -22.08
CA GLU A 158 -6.12 -1.05 -22.33
C GLU A 158 -7.00 -1.82 -23.30
N TRP A 159 -6.39 -2.56 -24.23
CA TRP A 159 -7.08 -3.35 -25.19
C TRP A 159 -6.48 -4.75 -25.28
N GLY A 160 -7.31 -5.74 -25.35
CA GLY A 160 -6.91 -7.13 -25.54
C GLY A 160 -7.76 -7.82 -26.60
N LYS A 161 -7.14 -8.65 -27.44
CA LYS A 161 -7.82 -9.49 -28.43
C LYS A 161 -7.32 -10.92 -28.27
N VAL A 162 -8.27 -11.84 -28.22
CA VAL A 162 -8.02 -13.28 -28.34
C VAL A 162 -8.71 -13.78 -29.59
N VAL A 163 -7.98 -14.49 -30.43
CA VAL A 163 -8.52 -15.13 -31.63
C VAL A 163 -8.34 -16.63 -31.46
N VAL A 164 -9.47 -17.34 -31.48
CA VAL A 164 -9.46 -18.81 -31.51
C VAL A 164 -9.67 -19.26 -32.96
N HIS A 165 -8.73 -20.02 -33.47
CA HIS A 165 -8.76 -20.54 -34.82
C HIS A 165 -9.57 -21.83 -34.90
N THR A 166 -10.00 -22.18 -36.13
CA THR A 166 -10.83 -23.38 -36.37
C THR A 166 -10.08 -24.70 -36.10
N ASP A 167 -8.76 -24.66 -36.02
CA ASP A 167 -7.90 -25.77 -35.65
C ASP A 167 -7.69 -25.91 -34.12
N GLY A 168 -8.33 -25.02 -33.32
CA GLY A 168 -8.26 -25.02 -31.86
C GLY A 168 -7.05 -24.28 -31.29
N THR A 169 -6.22 -23.60 -32.08
CA THR A 169 -5.16 -22.70 -31.58
C THR A 169 -5.71 -21.35 -31.21
N ALA A 170 -5.01 -20.63 -30.30
CA ALA A 170 -5.34 -19.27 -29.88
C ALA A 170 -4.09 -18.39 -29.85
#